data_e24479fd2b3db6646b13d2591af9732e
#
_entry.id   e24479fd2b3db6646b13d2591af9732e
#
_cell.length_a   1.000
_cell.length_b   1.000
_cell.length_c   1.000
_cell.angle_alpha   90.00
_cell.angle_beta   90.00
_cell.angle_gamma   90.00
#
_symmetry.space_group_name_H-M   'P 1'
#
loop_
_entity.id
_entity.type
_entity.pdbx_description
1 polymer ?
#
loop_
_entity_poly.entity_id
_entity_poly.type
_entity_poly.pdbx_seq_one_letter_code
_entity_poly.pdbx_strand_id
1 'polypeptide(L)'
;MSAREVGNGEPDLDEFAELLASSVLPVTPAEAVRNRLMTRVADWNSLKPLADVRPYDSPWLDGGAPGVEIRQLFRDRQTGRTTMLVRMEAGAVFPAHHHADDEQCYVLRGDIRWGNVVYKEGDFVVMARDTTHPELRSEAGNLLLIIAGTNEFVAGKNEFTSVKNEFTPKKRVEAPNEFTRYE
;
A
#
# COMPACT_ATOMS: atom_id res chain seq x y z
N MET A 1 -16.93 -68.73 -6.20
CA MET A 1 -16.83 -67.96 -4.95
C MET A 1 -16.28 -66.61 -5.31
N SER A 2 -17.15 -65.61 -5.38
CA SER A 2 -16.80 -64.24 -5.73
C SER A 2 -16.56 -63.44 -4.47
N ALA A 3 -15.36 -62.86 -4.31
CA ALA A 3 -15.00 -61.98 -3.22
C ALA A 3 -15.69 -60.65 -3.44
N ARG A 4 -16.50 -60.22 -2.46
CA ARG A 4 -17.02 -58.86 -2.43
C ARG A 4 -15.89 -57.93 -2.01
N GLU A 5 -15.52 -56.98 -2.88
CA GLU A 5 -14.73 -55.83 -2.52
C GLU A 5 -15.52 -54.97 -1.53
N VAL A 6 -15.00 -54.82 -0.32
CA VAL A 6 -15.48 -53.84 0.65
C VAL A 6 -14.81 -52.53 0.28
N GLY A 7 -15.59 -51.62 -0.31
CA GLY A 7 -15.13 -50.27 -0.59
C GLY A 7 -14.85 -49.53 0.72
N ASN A 8 -13.61 -49.12 0.91
CA ASN A 8 -13.21 -48.17 1.95
C ASN A 8 -13.68 -46.75 1.52
N GLY A 9 -14.97 -46.48 1.70
CA GLY A 9 -15.46 -45.14 1.59
C GLY A 9 -15.05 -44.36 2.84
N GLU A 10 -14.10 -43.44 2.70
CA GLU A 10 -13.93 -42.40 3.70
C GLU A 10 -15.25 -41.63 3.81
N PRO A 11 -15.71 -41.27 5.02
CA PRO A 11 -16.96 -40.52 5.16
C PRO A 11 -16.78 -39.15 4.48
N ASP A 12 -17.75 -38.77 3.69
CA ASP A 12 -17.80 -37.44 3.08
C ASP A 12 -17.95 -36.41 4.19
N LEU A 13 -16.89 -35.65 4.45
CA LEU A 13 -16.83 -34.64 5.49
C LEU A 13 -17.83 -33.52 5.26
N ASP A 14 -18.19 -33.25 4.03
CA ASP A 14 -19.17 -32.23 3.66
C ASP A 14 -20.59 -32.72 4.00
N GLU A 15 -20.92 -33.99 3.69
CA GLU A 15 -22.19 -34.60 4.07
C GLU A 15 -22.33 -34.68 5.61
N PHE A 16 -21.25 -34.97 6.31
CA PHE A 16 -21.25 -35.02 7.77
C PHE A 16 -21.42 -33.60 8.38
N ALA A 17 -20.76 -32.58 7.77
CA ALA A 17 -20.90 -31.20 8.20
C ALA A 17 -22.33 -30.67 7.99
N GLU A 18 -22.97 -31.00 6.86
CA GLU A 18 -24.37 -30.65 6.59
C GLU A 18 -25.32 -31.34 7.58
N LEU A 19 -25.06 -32.61 7.91
CA LEU A 19 -25.87 -33.34 8.88
C LEU A 19 -25.75 -32.73 10.29
N LEU A 20 -24.54 -32.35 10.70
CA LEU A 20 -24.32 -31.65 11.96
C LEU A 20 -24.99 -30.28 11.97
N ALA A 21 -24.86 -29.51 10.90
CA ALA A 21 -25.50 -28.19 10.79
C ALA A 21 -27.03 -28.27 10.85
N SER A 22 -27.62 -29.30 10.24
CA SER A 22 -29.07 -29.53 10.26
C SER A 22 -29.59 -30.05 11.61
N SER A 23 -28.72 -30.69 12.43
CA SER A 23 -29.07 -31.21 13.74
C SER A 23 -29.13 -30.14 14.84
N VAL A 24 -28.54 -28.96 14.58
CA VAL A 24 -28.53 -27.83 15.51
C VAL A 24 -29.77 -26.98 15.27
N LEU A 25 -30.64 -26.88 16.28
CA LEU A 25 -31.78 -25.97 16.19
C LEU A 25 -31.26 -24.51 16.10
N PRO A 26 -31.77 -23.72 15.15
CA PRO A 26 -31.38 -22.32 15.05
C PRO A 26 -31.74 -21.58 16.33
N VAL A 27 -30.72 -21.10 17.02
CA VAL A 27 -30.89 -20.29 18.22
C VAL A 27 -30.93 -18.83 17.81
N THR A 28 -32.06 -18.18 18.03
CA THR A 28 -32.16 -16.73 17.84
C THR A 28 -31.37 -16.03 18.94
N PRO A 29 -30.33 -15.26 18.63
CA PRO A 29 -29.58 -14.52 19.63
C PRO A 29 -30.49 -13.60 20.44
N ALA A 30 -30.20 -13.45 21.74
CA ALA A 30 -30.90 -12.47 22.55
C ALA A 30 -30.82 -11.07 21.91
N GLU A 31 -31.91 -10.33 21.97
CA GLU A 31 -32.04 -9.03 21.32
C GLU A 31 -30.87 -8.07 21.68
N ALA A 32 -30.43 -8.06 22.92
CA ALA A 32 -29.28 -7.30 23.37
C ALA A 32 -27.96 -7.67 22.64
N VAL A 33 -27.76 -8.95 22.33
CA VAL A 33 -26.59 -9.42 21.58
C VAL A 33 -26.68 -8.98 20.14
N ARG A 34 -27.85 -9.15 19.53
CA ARG A 34 -28.13 -8.69 18.15
C ARG A 34 -27.90 -7.18 18.04
N ASN A 35 -28.47 -6.38 18.93
CA ASN A 35 -28.36 -4.93 18.90
C ASN A 35 -26.91 -4.47 19.05
N ARG A 36 -26.15 -5.09 19.97
CA ARG A 36 -24.71 -4.81 20.14
C ARG A 36 -23.89 -5.14 18.89
N LEU A 37 -24.18 -6.26 18.21
CA LEU A 37 -23.53 -6.63 16.97
C LEU A 37 -23.89 -5.66 15.85
N MET A 38 -25.17 -5.30 15.72
CA MET A 38 -25.62 -4.35 14.70
C MET A 38 -25.03 -2.96 14.90
N THR A 39 -24.90 -2.50 16.15
CA THR A 39 -24.18 -1.25 16.46
C THR A 39 -22.73 -1.33 16.01
N ARG A 40 -22.00 -2.40 16.33
CA ARG A 40 -20.61 -2.58 15.90
C ARG A 40 -20.45 -2.64 14.38
N VAL A 41 -21.40 -3.28 13.69
CA VAL A 41 -21.42 -3.31 12.22
C VAL A 41 -21.68 -1.90 11.65
N ALA A 42 -22.60 -1.15 12.24
CA ALA A 42 -22.87 0.23 11.84
C ALA A 42 -21.64 1.14 12.07
N ASP A 43 -20.99 1.01 13.24
CA ASP A 43 -19.76 1.73 13.55
C ASP A 43 -18.65 1.38 12.54
N TRP A 44 -18.47 0.10 12.22
CA TRP A 44 -17.51 -0.35 11.21
C TRP A 44 -17.81 0.24 9.83
N ASN A 45 -19.06 0.23 9.40
CA ASN A 45 -19.49 0.78 8.11
C ASN A 45 -19.39 2.33 8.08
N SER A 46 -19.33 2.99 9.25
CA SER A 46 -19.15 4.45 9.36
C SER A 46 -17.69 4.89 9.27
N LEU A 47 -16.72 3.96 9.37
CA LEU A 47 -15.30 4.26 9.24
C LEU A 47 -15.02 4.79 7.84
N LYS A 48 -14.62 6.06 7.78
CA LYS A 48 -14.17 6.71 6.55
C LYS A 48 -12.65 6.88 6.62
N PRO A 49 -11.89 6.20 5.75
CA PRO A 49 -10.45 6.43 5.71
C PRO A 49 -10.14 7.87 5.30
N LEU A 50 -9.06 8.43 5.83
CA LEU A 50 -8.54 9.75 5.39
C LEU A 50 -8.08 9.71 3.94
N ALA A 51 -7.60 8.56 3.49
CA ALA A 51 -7.24 8.30 2.11
C ALA A 51 -7.54 6.83 1.77
N ASP A 52 -8.06 6.60 0.58
CA ASP A 52 -8.26 5.28 -0.03
C ASP A 52 -7.84 5.41 -1.49
N VAL A 53 -6.57 5.08 -1.77
CA VAL A 53 -5.94 5.29 -3.07
C VAL A 53 -5.74 3.94 -3.75
N ARG A 54 -6.40 3.77 -4.88
CA ARG A 54 -6.24 2.58 -5.72
C ARG A 54 -5.18 2.82 -6.81
N PRO A 55 -4.62 1.75 -7.41
CA PRO A 55 -3.59 1.90 -8.44
C PRO A 55 -3.97 2.83 -9.59
N TYR A 56 -5.23 2.90 -9.96
CA TYR A 56 -5.76 3.73 -11.05
C TYR A 56 -6.15 5.16 -10.62
N ASP A 57 -6.23 5.44 -9.32
CA ASP A 57 -6.63 6.76 -8.81
C ASP A 57 -5.46 7.76 -8.77
N SER A 58 -4.24 7.24 -8.68
CA SER A 58 -3.03 8.04 -8.56
C SER A 58 -2.02 7.61 -9.62
N PRO A 59 -1.85 8.37 -10.71
CA PRO A 59 -0.90 8.06 -11.77
C PRO A 59 0.54 8.21 -11.28
N TRP A 60 1.47 7.58 -12.01
CA TRP A 60 2.88 7.88 -11.90
C TRP A 60 3.16 9.21 -12.62
N LEU A 61 3.93 10.06 -11.98
CA LEU A 61 4.32 11.37 -12.45
C LEU A 61 5.84 11.42 -12.59
N ASP A 62 6.32 12.34 -13.42
CA ASP A 62 7.75 12.61 -13.53
C ASP A 62 8.34 12.96 -12.16
N GLY A 63 9.39 12.26 -11.75
CA GLY A 63 10.10 12.45 -10.50
C GLY A 63 11.18 13.53 -10.53
N GLY A 64 11.29 14.27 -11.64
CA GLY A 64 12.26 15.37 -11.81
C GLY A 64 13.68 14.92 -12.18
N ALA A 65 13.88 13.64 -12.48
CA ALA A 65 15.12 13.08 -12.99
C ALA A 65 14.85 11.94 -13.97
N PRO A 66 15.70 11.72 -14.98
CA PRO A 66 15.51 10.65 -15.96
C PRO A 66 15.41 9.28 -15.27
N GLY A 67 14.39 8.50 -15.64
CA GLY A 67 14.15 7.17 -15.07
C GLY A 67 13.65 7.17 -13.63
N VAL A 68 13.19 8.32 -13.12
CA VAL A 68 12.59 8.45 -11.81
C VAL A 68 11.14 8.88 -11.93
N GLU A 69 10.25 8.17 -11.26
CA GLU A 69 8.83 8.50 -11.23
C GLU A 69 8.32 8.45 -9.79
N ILE A 70 7.35 9.28 -9.50
CA ILE A 70 6.69 9.36 -8.20
C ILE A 70 5.20 9.10 -8.32
N ARG A 71 4.63 8.55 -7.27
CA ARG A 71 3.20 8.36 -7.14
C ARG A 71 2.76 8.77 -5.75
N GLN A 72 2.02 9.85 -5.66
CA GLN A 72 1.50 10.33 -4.40
C GLN A 72 0.37 9.42 -3.89
N LEU A 73 0.48 8.95 -2.66
CA LEU A 73 -0.55 8.16 -1.99
C LEU A 73 -1.41 9.02 -1.06
N PHE A 74 -0.75 9.91 -0.31
CA PHE A 74 -1.45 10.76 0.65
C PHE A 74 -0.64 12.03 0.91
N ARG A 75 -1.33 13.13 1.11
CA ARG A 75 -0.75 14.38 1.63
C ARG A 75 -1.50 14.80 2.87
N ASP A 76 -0.79 14.88 3.96
CA ASP A 76 -1.27 15.45 5.20
C ASP A 76 -1.33 16.98 5.07
N ARG A 77 -2.54 17.52 5.14
CA ARG A 77 -2.75 18.96 5.01
C ARG A 77 -2.34 19.76 6.25
N GLN A 78 -2.24 19.11 7.41
CA GLN A 78 -1.86 19.76 8.66
C GLN A 78 -0.35 19.94 8.75
N THR A 79 0.40 18.89 8.39
CA THR A 79 1.86 18.88 8.48
C THR A 79 2.55 19.20 7.14
N GLY A 80 1.82 19.14 6.03
CA GLY A 80 2.37 19.28 4.69
C GLY A 80 3.14 18.05 4.20
N ARG A 81 3.28 17.01 5.03
CA ARG A 81 4.02 15.78 4.67
C ARG A 81 3.27 14.98 3.62
N THR A 82 4.03 14.35 2.75
CA THR A 82 3.52 13.52 1.67
C THR A 82 4.00 12.09 1.84
N THR A 83 3.07 11.14 1.76
CA THR A 83 3.38 9.71 1.60
C THR A 83 3.32 9.39 0.12
N MET A 84 4.40 8.83 -0.42
CA MET A 84 4.53 8.55 -1.85
C MET A 84 5.30 7.26 -2.12
N LEU A 85 5.06 6.69 -3.28
CA LEU A 85 5.94 5.71 -3.88
C LEU A 85 6.89 6.45 -4.83
N VAL A 86 8.15 6.06 -4.80
CA VAL A 86 9.18 6.46 -5.78
C VAL A 86 9.68 5.21 -6.44
N ARG A 87 9.76 5.21 -7.77
CA ARG A 87 10.44 4.16 -8.52
C ARG A 87 11.56 4.75 -9.34
N MET A 88 12.67 4.03 -9.39
CA MET A 88 13.81 4.37 -10.22
C MET A 88 14.08 3.21 -11.17
N GLU A 89 14.36 3.52 -12.42
CA GLU A 89 14.87 2.53 -13.38
C GLU A 89 16.28 2.08 -12.99
N ALA A 90 16.71 0.94 -13.53
CA ALA A 90 18.08 0.47 -13.36
C ALA A 90 19.08 1.49 -13.92
N GLY A 91 20.05 1.90 -13.12
CA GLY A 91 21.04 2.91 -13.47
C GLY A 91 20.58 4.35 -13.29
N ALA A 92 19.32 4.60 -12.90
CA ALA A 92 18.82 5.94 -12.64
C ALA A 92 19.53 6.62 -11.47
N VAL A 93 19.62 7.93 -11.55
CA VAL A 93 20.25 8.80 -10.55
C VAL A 93 19.26 9.87 -10.12
N PHE A 94 19.04 9.97 -8.84
CA PHE A 94 18.27 11.05 -8.25
C PHE A 94 19.20 12.11 -7.65
N PRO A 95 19.00 13.41 -7.94
CA PRO A 95 19.93 14.44 -7.54
C PRO A 95 20.11 14.57 -6.04
N ALA A 96 21.29 15.11 -5.64
CA ALA A 96 21.53 15.56 -4.29
C ALA A 96 20.48 16.60 -3.88
N HIS A 97 19.94 16.49 -2.67
CA HIS A 97 18.93 17.41 -2.18
C HIS A 97 19.01 17.59 -0.65
N HIS A 98 18.42 18.69 -0.19
CA HIS A 98 18.32 19.06 1.20
C HIS A 98 16.94 18.68 1.73
N HIS A 99 16.88 18.13 2.95
CA HIS A 99 15.65 17.79 3.64
C HIS A 99 15.20 18.95 4.52
N ALA A 100 14.15 19.65 4.11
CA ALA A 100 13.52 20.68 4.95
C ALA A 100 12.70 20.11 6.12
N ASP A 101 12.44 18.79 6.12
CA ASP A 101 11.79 18.02 7.18
C ASP A 101 12.40 16.62 7.24
N ASP A 102 12.09 15.84 8.29
CA ASP A 102 12.52 14.45 8.35
C ASP A 102 11.94 13.65 7.18
N GLU A 103 12.79 12.86 6.54
CA GLU A 103 12.38 11.95 5.48
C GLU A 103 12.53 10.50 5.94
N GLN A 104 11.47 9.73 5.81
CA GLN A 104 11.44 8.29 6.06
C GLN A 104 11.43 7.57 4.73
N CYS A 105 12.34 6.63 4.54
CA CYS A 105 12.43 5.83 3.34
C CYS A 105 12.46 4.33 3.69
N TYR A 106 11.54 3.57 3.12
CA TYR A 106 11.51 2.11 3.19
C TYR A 106 11.72 1.52 1.80
N VAL A 107 12.69 0.63 1.64
CA VAL A 107 12.96 -0.05 0.38
C VAL A 107 11.98 -1.22 0.23
N LEU A 108 10.95 -1.03 -0.61
CA LEU A 108 9.96 -2.05 -0.91
C LEU A 108 10.49 -3.10 -1.87
N ARG A 109 11.42 -2.72 -2.77
CA ARG A 109 12.02 -3.59 -3.77
C ARG A 109 13.30 -2.97 -4.33
N GLY A 110 14.29 -3.83 -4.68
CA GLY A 110 15.52 -3.41 -5.33
C GLY A 110 16.54 -2.81 -4.37
N ASP A 111 17.24 -1.79 -4.83
CA ASP A 111 18.33 -1.16 -4.11
C ASP A 111 18.33 0.36 -4.24
N ILE A 112 18.95 1.03 -3.28
CA ILE A 112 19.30 2.45 -3.33
C ILE A 112 20.66 2.66 -2.69
N ARG A 113 21.51 3.44 -3.33
CA ARG A 113 22.88 3.73 -2.89
C ARG A 113 23.11 5.24 -2.79
N TRP A 114 23.77 5.67 -1.73
CA TRP A 114 24.44 6.96 -1.67
C TRP A 114 25.83 6.82 -1.02
N GLY A 115 26.82 7.37 -1.68
CA GLY A 115 28.21 7.16 -1.28
C GLY A 115 28.55 5.67 -1.25
N ASN A 116 29.05 5.19 -0.10
CA ASN A 116 29.45 3.79 0.10
C ASN A 116 28.34 2.95 0.77
N VAL A 117 27.18 3.53 1.06
CA VAL A 117 26.09 2.83 1.74
C VAL A 117 25.10 2.36 0.70
N VAL A 118 24.71 1.08 0.80
CA VAL A 118 23.66 0.46 -0.03
C VAL A 118 22.55 -0.03 0.88
N TYR A 119 21.33 0.41 0.59
CA TYR A 119 20.11 -0.09 1.21
C TYR A 119 19.40 -1.01 0.22
N LYS A 120 18.81 -2.08 0.73
CA LYS A 120 18.16 -3.13 -0.04
C LYS A 120 16.73 -3.34 0.43
N GLU A 121 16.01 -4.16 -0.29
CA GLU A 121 14.66 -4.58 0.08
C GLU A 121 14.56 -4.97 1.56
N GLY A 122 13.60 -4.36 2.27
CA GLY A 122 13.40 -4.51 3.70
C GLY A 122 14.13 -3.48 4.58
N ASP A 123 15.09 -2.74 4.04
CA ASP A 123 15.79 -1.70 4.81
C ASP A 123 14.91 -0.46 5.00
N PHE A 124 15.09 0.15 6.17
CA PHE A 124 14.43 1.40 6.55
C PHE A 124 15.44 2.41 7.05
N VAL A 125 15.35 3.63 6.56
CA VAL A 125 16.23 4.72 6.96
C VAL A 125 15.42 6.00 7.18
N VAL A 126 15.89 6.80 8.13
CA VAL A 126 15.35 8.14 8.40
C VAL A 126 16.46 9.15 8.22
N MET A 127 16.23 10.11 7.33
CA MET A 127 17.08 11.29 7.18
C MET A 127 16.50 12.42 8.03
N ALA A 128 17.31 13.03 8.85
CA ALA A 128 16.86 14.12 9.71
C ALA A 128 16.67 15.40 8.92
N ARG A 129 15.78 16.24 9.40
CA ARG A 129 15.64 17.64 8.96
C ARG A 129 16.99 18.35 8.94
N ASP A 130 17.12 19.30 8.04
CA ASP A 130 18.32 20.13 7.84
C ASP A 130 19.58 19.33 7.44
N THR A 131 19.37 18.10 6.91
CA THR A 131 20.46 17.31 6.34
C THR A 131 20.42 17.35 4.81
N THR A 132 21.58 17.10 4.22
CA THR A 132 21.73 16.96 2.76
C THR A 132 22.40 15.63 2.49
N HIS A 133 21.88 14.87 1.54
CA HIS A 133 22.62 13.71 1.06
C HIS A 133 23.06 13.89 -0.40
N PRO A 134 24.12 13.17 -0.82
CA PRO A 134 24.57 13.21 -2.19
C PRO A 134 23.54 12.58 -3.13
N GLU A 135 23.85 12.56 -4.41
CA GLU A 135 23.00 11.85 -5.38
C GLU A 135 22.76 10.39 -4.97
N LEU A 136 21.54 9.95 -5.22
CA LEU A 136 21.12 8.56 -5.01
C LEU A 136 21.21 7.82 -6.34
N ARG A 137 21.62 6.56 -6.29
CA ARG A 137 21.66 5.68 -7.46
C ARG A 137 20.93 4.38 -7.16
N SER A 138 20.29 3.81 -8.16
CA SER A 138 19.80 2.44 -8.11
C SER A 138 20.46 1.64 -9.22
N GLU A 139 21.13 0.56 -8.89
CA GLU A 139 21.80 -0.28 -9.89
C GLU A 139 20.80 -1.25 -10.56
N ALA A 140 19.90 -1.83 -9.79
CA ALA A 140 18.93 -2.81 -10.27
C ALA A 140 17.54 -2.22 -10.54
N GLY A 141 17.34 -0.95 -10.26
CA GLY A 141 16.02 -0.34 -10.16
C GLY A 141 15.41 -0.57 -8.79
N ASN A 142 14.45 0.26 -8.39
CA ASN A 142 13.84 0.16 -7.07
C ASN A 142 12.37 0.56 -7.05
N LEU A 143 11.76 0.25 -5.92
CA LEU A 143 10.49 0.82 -5.47
C LEU A 143 10.64 1.18 -3.99
N LEU A 144 10.41 2.44 -3.67
CA LEU A 144 10.54 2.99 -2.33
C LEU A 144 9.19 3.50 -1.84
N LEU A 145 8.94 3.36 -0.53
CA LEU A 145 7.90 4.11 0.16
C LEU A 145 8.58 5.25 0.91
N ILE A 146 8.20 6.48 0.58
CA ILE A 146 8.79 7.68 1.20
C ILE A 146 7.69 8.47 1.89
N ILE A 147 8.02 8.97 3.10
CA ILE A 147 7.21 9.93 3.84
C ILE A 147 8.11 11.14 4.11
N ALA A 148 7.85 12.24 3.43
CA ALA A 148 8.69 13.43 3.49
C ALA A 148 7.86 14.72 3.50
N GLY A 149 8.47 15.79 3.98
CA GLY A 149 8.02 17.15 3.77
C GLY A 149 8.42 17.67 2.38
N THR A 150 8.76 18.94 2.31
CA THR A 150 9.31 19.55 1.09
C THR A 150 10.81 19.33 1.07
N ASN A 151 11.35 18.87 -0.05
CA ASN A 151 12.77 18.72 -0.28
C ASN A 151 13.27 19.83 -1.20
N GLU A 152 14.48 20.33 -0.94
CA GLU A 152 15.13 21.36 -1.73
C GLU A 152 16.33 20.77 -2.47
N PHE A 153 16.38 20.89 -3.79
CA PHE A 153 17.50 20.38 -4.59
C PHE A 153 18.72 21.29 -4.51
N VAL A 154 19.90 20.71 -4.25
CA VAL A 154 21.18 21.42 -4.02
C VAL A 154 21.82 21.91 -5.33
N ALA A 155 21.46 21.37 -6.48
CA ALA A 155 22.06 21.74 -7.77
C ALA A 155 20.99 22.19 -8.78
N GLY A 156 21.03 23.51 -9.07
CA GLY A 156 20.51 24.11 -10.29
C GLY A 156 18.99 24.00 -10.48
N LYS A 157 18.31 25.03 -10.03
CA LYS A 157 16.99 25.55 -10.53
C LYS A 157 16.02 24.57 -11.21
N ASN A 158 15.94 23.36 -10.75
CA ASN A 158 14.73 22.59 -10.87
C ASN A 158 14.06 22.66 -9.49
N GLU A 159 13.39 23.79 -9.27
CA GLU A 159 12.37 23.80 -8.25
C GLU A 159 11.49 22.58 -8.54
N PHE A 160 11.57 21.57 -7.70
CA PHE A 160 10.43 20.70 -7.47
C PHE A 160 9.39 21.64 -6.88
N THR A 161 8.92 22.53 -7.71
CA THR A 161 7.74 23.33 -7.41
C THR A 161 6.76 22.27 -7.01
N SER A 162 6.41 22.27 -5.71
CA SER A 162 5.27 21.56 -5.19
C SER A 162 4.33 21.33 -6.35
N VAL A 163 4.21 20.08 -6.80
CA VAL A 163 3.25 19.76 -7.84
C VAL A 163 1.97 20.38 -7.32
N LYS A 164 1.56 21.50 -7.92
CA LYS A 164 0.26 22.10 -7.66
C LYS A 164 -0.77 21.16 -8.25
N ASN A 165 -0.79 19.96 -7.75
CA ASN A 165 -1.86 19.05 -7.96
C ASN A 165 -2.92 19.37 -6.94
N GLU A 166 -3.80 20.27 -7.32
CA GLU A 166 -5.16 20.22 -6.83
C GLU A 166 -5.70 18.83 -7.21
N PHE A 167 -5.36 17.84 -6.38
CA PHE A 167 -5.96 16.53 -6.46
C PHE A 167 -7.42 16.69 -6.04
N THR A 168 -8.26 16.97 -7.03
CA THR A 168 -9.69 16.84 -6.91
C THR A 168 -9.98 15.34 -7.06
N PRO A 169 -10.40 14.64 -6.00
CA PRO A 169 -10.76 13.23 -6.11
C PRO A 169 -11.90 13.13 -7.13
N LYS A 170 -11.62 12.48 -8.27
CA LYS A 170 -12.67 12.13 -9.22
C LYS A 170 -13.69 11.28 -8.48
N LYS A 171 -14.98 11.61 -8.63
CA LYS A 171 -16.08 10.81 -8.11
C LYS A 171 -15.84 9.35 -8.44
N ARG A 172 -15.90 8.52 -7.40
CA ARG A 172 -15.80 7.06 -7.47
C ARG A 172 -16.74 6.55 -8.58
N VAL A 173 -16.15 5.99 -9.63
CA VAL A 173 -16.90 5.14 -10.55
C VAL A 173 -16.99 3.81 -9.83
N GLU A 174 -18.19 3.39 -9.47
CA GLU A 174 -18.42 2.09 -8.89
C GLU A 174 -17.95 1.03 -9.90
N ALA A 175 -16.93 0.27 -9.51
CA ALA A 175 -16.50 -0.86 -10.30
C ALA A 175 -17.62 -1.89 -10.35
N PRO A 176 -17.88 -2.55 -11.51
CA PRO A 176 -18.83 -3.64 -11.57
C PRO A 176 -18.41 -4.74 -10.62
N ASN A 177 -19.40 -5.25 -9.88
CA ASN A 177 -19.28 -6.25 -8.83
C ASN A 177 -19.06 -7.63 -9.47
N GLU A 178 -17.85 -7.89 -9.97
CA GLU A 178 -17.45 -9.22 -10.43
C GLU A 178 -16.39 -9.78 -9.47
N PHE A 179 -16.89 -10.39 -8.40
CA PHE A 179 -16.12 -11.36 -7.65
C PHE A 179 -16.01 -12.63 -8.47
N THR A 180 -14.98 -12.75 -9.31
CA THR A 180 -14.56 -14.05 -9.81
C THR A 180 -13.85 -14.78 -8.67
N ARG A 181 -14.44 -15.88 -8.23
CA ARG A 181 -13.83 -16.85 -7.33
C ARG A 181 -12.59 -17.40 -8.02
N TYR A 182 -11.47 -17.33 -7.36
CA TYR A 182 -10.29 -18.12 -7.71
C TYR A 182 -10.53 -19.53 -7.15
N GLU A 183 -10.66 -20.49 -8.05
CA GLU A 183 -10.51 -21.92 -7.77
C GLU A 183 -9.01 -22.25 -7.57
#